data_78949e75bb7f88bc19f507b006514795
#
_entry.id   78949e75bb7f88bc19f507b006514795
#
_cell.length_a   1.000
_cell.length_b   1.000
_cell.length_c   1.000
_cell.angle_alpha   90.00
_cell.angle_beta   90.00
_cell.angle_gamma   90.00
#
_symmetry.space_group_name_H-M   'P 1'
#
loop_
_entity.id
_entity.type
_entity.pdbx_description
1 polymer ?
#
loop_
_entity_poly.entity_id
_entity_poly.type
_entity_poly.pdbx_seq_one_letter_code
_entity_poly.pdbx_strand_id
1 'polypeptide(L)'
;MDKEIIILFHEVLLICDEMGLIGREMFAVDGCKLPSNASKGWSGTRDDFKKKCTKLEAAIERIVKRHRESDLTQAQESLKETEEQYISTLTKQVKKIKDWLDDNDDKPGRMGTPTKSNISDNDSAKMKTSNGIIQGYNGVAMVDEKHQIIVGAEAFGEATEYNLLGPMIGLTRDNFSSINKSKDIFQTAKLTADSGFHTNKNMKMLADEQIDAYIADRHFRKRDHRFDNAGRYKEKTTEKRRKLDGSRKQFLPRDFTFDPDLKFCICPAGKRMYRTGFRILRGAKRAAFIGQKRYCRPCKLRTQCLRYPNKTEIRQVTCALGVAIENTPASFAEKMKNKIDSVVGKAIYAKRIATAEPPFAHIRSVMRLDRFSFRGKKKVNNQWLLFCIVHNLKKVHRYGLEARA
;
A
#
# COMPACT_ATOMS: atom_id res chain seq x y z
N MET A 1 12.38 18.69 -20.61
CA MET A 1 11.61 19.00 -19.39
C MET A 1 11.86 18.01 -18.24
N ASP A 2 11.89 16.68 -18.45
CA ASP A 2 12.16 15.73 -17.34
C ASP A 2 13.60 15.85 -16.81
N LYS A 3 14.57 15.96 -17.70
CA LYS A 3 15.99 16.10 -17.34
C LYS A 3 16.25 17.44 -16.62
N GLU A 4 15.63 18.51 -17.08
CA GLU A 4 15.77 19.85 -16.53
C GLU A 4 15.23 19.93 -15.09
N ILE A 5 14.12 19.24 -14.80
CA ILE A 5 13.56 19.19 -13.43
C ILE A 5 14.49 18.44 -12.48
N ILE A 6 15.12 17.36 -12.95
CA ILE A 6 16.09 16.62 -12.16
C ILE A 6 17.34 17.49 -11.89
N ILE A 7 17.84 18.20 -12.90
CA ILE A 7 18.97 19.12 -12.75
C ILE A 7 18.59 20.21 -11.72
N LEU A 8 17.43 20.82 -11.85
CA LEU A 8 16.97 21.82 -10.89
C LEU A 8 16.85 21.27 -9.47
N PHE A 9 16.40 20.02 -9.31
CA PHE A 9 16.36 19.36 -8.00
C PHE A 9 17.77 19.23 -7.41
N HIS A 10 18.76 18.83 -8.23
CA HIS A 10 20.17 18.71 -7.78
C HIS A 10 20.76 20.07 -7.43
N GLU A 11 20.50 21.13 -8.22
CA GLU A 11 20.98 22.48 -7.90
C GLU A 11 20.41 23.00 -6.57
N VAL A 12 19.10 22.82 -6.35
CA VAL A 12 18.47 23.20 -5.07
C VAL A 12 19.01 22.35 -3.90
N LEU A 13 19.28 21.07 -4.14
CA LEU A 13 19.89 20.19 -3.13
C LEU A 13 21.32 20.63 -2.79
N LEU A 14 22.12 21.03 -3.80
CA LEU A 14 23.45 21.58 -3.62
C LEU A 14 23.41 22.85 -2.77
N ILE A 15 22.51 23.79 -3.08
CA ILE A 15 22.31 25.01 -2.27
C ILE A 15 21.97 24.66 -0.81
N CYS A 16 21.06 23.71 -0.60
CA CYS A 16 20.72 23.25 0.76
C CYS A 16 21.93 22.67 1.50
N ASP A 17 22.80 21.97 0.78
CA ASP A 17 24.01 21.38 1.35
C ASP A 17 25.07 22.43 1.68
N GLU A 18 25.36 23.34 0.75
CA GLU A 18 26.31 24.45 0.95
C GLU A 18 25.92 25.39 2.10
N MET A 19 24.61 25.57 2.30
CA MET A 19 24.07 26.34 3.42
C MET A 19 24.01 25.52 4.74
N GLY A 20 24.51 24.29 4.75
CA GLY A 20 24.52 23.44 5.94
C GLY A 20 23.14 23.03 6.44
N LEU A 21 22.12 23.06 5.57
CA LEU A 21 20.74 22.69 5.95
C LEU A 21 20.52 21.17 6.01
N ILE A 22 21.43 20.38 5.42
CA ILE A 22 21.39 18.91 5.45
C ILE A 22 22.28 18.40 6.56
N GLY A 23 21.70 17.70 7.54
CA GLY A 23 22.42 17.18 8.71
C GLY A 23 23.20 15.90 8.43
N ARG A 24 22.70 15.04 7.55
CA ARG A 24 23.26 13.72 7.17
C ARG A 24 23.38 12.72 8.31
N GLU A 25 22.75 12.96 9.45
CA GLU A 25 22.79 12.05 10.60
C GLU A 25 21.67 11.02 10.54
N MET A 26 20.47 11.45 10.12
CA MET A 26 19.31 10.58 10.02
C MET A 26 18.40 11.00 8.86
N PHE A 27 17.97 9.99 8.11
CA PHE A 27 16.95 10.14 7.07
C PHE A 27 15.66 9.39 7.46
N ALA A 28 14.54 9.97 7.07
CA ALA A 28 13.24 9.31 7.17
C ALA A 28 12.63 9.16 5.78
N VAL A 29 12.22 7.92 5.43
CA VAL A 29 11.45 7.68 4.21
C VAL A 29 9.99 7.47 4.56
N ASP A 30 9.12 8.11 3.82
CA ASP A 30 7.67 7.96 3.94
C ASP A 30 6.99 8.18 2.58
N GLY A 31 5.71 7.85 2.48
CA GLY A 31 4.94 7.99 1.25
C GLY A 31 3.54 8.54 1.49
N CYS A 32 3.05 9.32 0.55
CA CYS A 32 1.65 9.75 0.54
C CYS A 32 0.93 9.31 -0.73
N LYS A 33 -0.25 8.72 -0.54
CA LYS A 33 -1.11 8.28 -1.64
C LYS A 33 -1.97 9.43 -2.12
N LEU A 34 -1.72 9.87 -3.34
CA LEU A 34 -2.44 10.96 -4.00
C LEU A 34 -3.23 10.45 -5.20
N PRO A 35 -4.49 10.89 -5.38
CA PRO A 35 -5.25 10.57 -6.58
C PRO A 35 -4.55 11.10 -7.83
N SER A 36 -4.65 10.38 -8.95
CA SER A 36 -4.28 10.89 -10.27
C SER A 36 -5.48 11.49 -10.99
N ASN A 37 -5.24 12.12 -12.13
CA ASN A 37 -6.30 12.61 -13.01
C ASN A 37 -6.91 11.46 -13.84
N ALA A 38 -7.27 10.35 -13.17
CA ALA A 38 -7.85 9.17 -13.79
C ALA A 38 -9.12 8.74 -13.05
N SER A 39 -10.14 8.35 -13.81
CA SER A 39 -11.40 7.87 -13.23
C SER A 39 -11.28 6.43 -12.74
N LYS A 40 -11.76 6.15 -11.53
CA LYS A 40 -11.86 4.80 -10.96
C LYS A 40 -12.72 3.84 -11.79
N GLY A 41 -13.71 4.37 -12.51
CA GLY A 41 -14.61 3.60 -13.37
C GLY A 41 -13.93 2.96 -14.59
N TRP A 42 -12.73 3.41 -14.90
CA TRP A 42 -11.88 2.88 -15.95
C TRP A 42 -10.78 1.93 -15.44
N SER A 43 -10.96 1.34 -14.26
CA SER A 43 -10.02 0.39 -13.66
C SER A 43 -10.55 -1.03 -13.73
N GLY A 44 -9.74 -1.95 -14.26
CA GLY A 44 -10.08 -3.37 -14.40
C GLY A 44 -8.88 -4.22 -14.82
N THR A 45 -9.08 -5.53 -14.87
CA THR A 45 -8.22 -6.48 -15.58
C THR A 45 -8.63 -6.55 -17.06
N ARG A 46 -7.83 -7.18 -17.92
CA ARG A 46 -8.22 -7.43 -19.31
C ARG A 46 -9.59 -8.11 -19.41
N ASP A 47 -9.87 -9.09 -18.55
CA ASP A 47 -11.17 -9.77 -18.48
C ASP A 47 -12.31 -8.82 -18.08
N ASP A 48 -12.07 -7.93 -17.09
CA ASP A 48 -13.05 -6.92 -16.71
C ASP A 48 -13.37 -5.99 -17.89
N PHE A 49 -12.35 -5.61 -18.68
CA PHE A 49 -12.50 -4.74 -19.84
C PHE A 49 -13.18 -5.43 -21.01
N LYS A 50 -12.86 -6.69 -21.32
CA LYS A 50 -13.57 -7.49 -22.32
C LYS A 50 -15.07 -7.58 -22.00
N LYS A 51 -15.41 -7.94 -20.75
CA LYS A 51 -16.81 -7.99 -20.29
C LYS A 51 -17.52 -6.64 -20.37
N LYS A 52 -16.79 -5.54 -20.09
CA LYS A 52 -17.34 -4.19 -20.22
C LYS A 52 -17.59 -3.82 -21.68
N CYS A 53 -16.66 -4.17 -22.57
CA CYS A 53 -16.78 -3.96 -24.03
C CYS A 53 -18.03 -4.65 -24.57
N THR A 54 -18.18 -5.94 -24.33
CA THR A 54 -19.36 -6.73 -24.75
C THR A 54 -20.68 -6.13 -24.23
N LYS A 55 -20.72 -5.66 -22.98
CA LYS A 55 -21.91 -4.98 -22.43
C LYS A 55 -22.25 -3.68 -23.14
N LEU A 56 -21.23 -2.89 -23.50
CA LEU A 56 -21.43 -1.63 -24.22
C LEU A 56 -21.89 -1.89 -25.66
N GLU A 57 -21.30 -2.87 -26.35
CA GLU A 57 -21.69 -3.28 -27.70
C GLU A 57 -23.15 -3.77 -27.70
N ALA A 58 -23.52 -4.64 -26.78
CA ALA A 58 -24.91 -5.11 -26.63
C ALA A 58 -25.91 -3.97 -26.27
N ALA A 59 -25.45 -2.92 -25.60
CA ALA A 59 -26.27 -1.74 -25.34
C ALA A 59 -26.51 -0.91 -26.62
N ILE A 60 -25.47 -0.73 -27.43
CA ILE A 60 -25.56 -0.06 -28.74
C ILE A 60 -26.53 -0.82 -29.64
N GLU A 61 -26.36 -2.16 -29.78
CA GLU A 61 -27.21 -2.99 -30.59
C GLU A 61 -28.70 -2.88 -30.20
N ARG A 62 -29.00 -2.89 -28.90
CA ARG A 62 -30.39 -2.74 -28.40
C ARG A 62 -31.00 -1.39 -28.77
N ILE A 63 -30.23 -0.30 -28.73
CA ILE A 63 -30.73 1.03 -29.10
C ILE A 63 -30.95 1.09 -30.61
N VAL A 64 -29.98 0.62 -31.40
CA VAL A 64 -30.08 0.59 -32.86
C VAL A 64 -31.27 -0.27 -33.31
N LYS A 65 -31.51 -1.44 -32.69
CA LYS A 65 -32.64 -2.30 -32.97
C LYS A 65 -33.97 -1.57 -32.69
N ARG A 66 -34.07 -0.89 -31.54
CA ARG A 66 -35.27 -0.10 -31.20
C ARG A 66 -35.53 1.00 -32.24
N HIS A 67 -34.52 1.71 -32.71
CA HIS A 67 -34.65 2.75 -33.75
C HIS A 67 -35.20 2.16 -35.07
N ARG A 68 -34.81 0.95 -35.43
CA ARG A 68 -35.31 0.27 -36.63
C ARG A 68 -36.76 -0.20 -36.53
N GLU A 69 -37.22 -0.47 -35.33
CA GLU A 69 -38.54 -1.04 -35.04
C GLU A 69 -39.62 0.02 -34.75
N SER A 70 -39.23 1.32 -34.52
CA SER A 70 -40.17 2.40 -34.20
C SER A 70 -40.50 3.26 -35.42
N ASP A 71 -41.78 3.31 -35.79
CA ASP A 71 -42.30 4.31 -36.73
C ASP A 71 -42.34 5.70 -36.09
N LEU A 72 -41.90 6.70 -36.79
CA LEU A 72 -41.46 8.02 -36.26
C LEU A 72 -42.61 9.02 -36.15
N THR A 73 -42.89 9.50 -34.93
CA THR A 73 -43.63 10.74 -34.67
C THR A 73 -42.65 11.86 -34.29
N GLN A 74 -43.03 13.15 -34.50
CA GLN A 74 -42.15 14.32 -34.23
C GLN A 74 -41.55 14.36 -32.81
N ALA A 75 -42.25 13.86 -31.80
CA ALA A 75 -41.73 13.73 -30.41
C ALA A 75 -40.61 12.69 -30.29
N GLN A 76 -40.46 11.80 -31.23
CA GLN A 76 -39.45 10.75 -31.27
C GLN A 76 -38.14 11.25 -31.94
N GLU A 77 -38.15 12.35 -32.70
CA GLU A 77 -36.93 12.93 -33.32
C GLU A 77 -35.96 13.49 -32.30
N SER A 78 -36.42 14.27 -31.32
CA SER A 78 -35.56 14.79 -30.24
C SER A 78 -34.97 13.71 -29.34
N LEU A 79 -35.73 12.64 -29.10
CA LEU A 79 -35.25 11.44 -28.38
C LEU A 79 -34.19 10.70 -29.21
N LYS A 80 -34.35 10.68 -30.54
CA LYS A 80 -33.45 10.03 -31.48
C LYS A 80 -32.08 10.72 -31.52
N GLU A 81 -32.04 12.06 -31.58
CA GLU A 81 -30.80 12.84 -31.51
C GLU A 81 -30.04 12.57 -30.18
N THR A 82 -30.76 12.51 -29.06
CA THR A 82 -30.16 12.20 -27.74
C THR A 82 -29.60 10.78 -27.71
N GLU A 83 -30.31 9.80 -28.28
CA GLU A 83 -29.85 8.42 -28.34
C GLU A 83 -28.69 8.24 -29.33
N GLU A 84 -28.63 8.97 -30.45
CA GLU A 84 -27.49 8.99 -31.37
C GLU A 84 -26.23 9.57 -30.72
N GLN A 85 -26.34 10.66 -29.96
CA GLN A 85 -25.24 11.18 -29.15
C GLN A 85 -24.77 10.17 -28.11
N TYR A 86 -25.69 9.44 -27.50
CA TYR A 86 -25.39 8.38 -26.55
C TYR A 86 -24.68 7.20 -27.22
N ILE A 87 -25.15 6.72 -28.39
CA ILE A 87 -24.47 5.70 -29.20
C ILE A 87 -23.05 6.14 -29.55
N SER A 88 -22.87 7.39 -30.03
CA SER A 88 -21.54 7.93 -30.33
C SER A 88 -20.63 7.87 -29.11
N THR A 89 -21.14 8.23 -27.92
CA THR A 89 -20.40 8.17 -26.67
C THR A 89 -20.01 6.73 -26.30
N LEU A 90 -20.94 5.78 -26.41
CA LEU A 90 -20.66 4.36 -26.15
C LEU A 90 -19.64 3.79 -27.14
N THR A 91 -19.76 4.14 -28.42
CA THR A 91 -18.82 3.70 -29.48
C THR A 91 -17.40 4.21 -29.20
N LYS A 92 -17.25 5.47 -28.78
CA LYS A 92 -15.96 6.03 -28.33
C LYS A 92 -15.40 5.27 -27.14
N GLN A 93 -16.26 4.86 -26.20
CA GLN A 93 -15.83 4.07 -25.04
C GLN A 93 -15.39 2.66 -25.45
N VAL A 94 -16.14 2.00 -26.34
CA VAL A 94 -15.78 0.68 -26.90
C VAL A 94 -14.42 0.75 -27.60
N LYS A 95 -14.23 1.73 -28.49
CA LYS A 95 -12.95 1.95 -29.17
C LYS A 95 -11.81 2.10 -28.17
N LYS A 96 -11.97 2.99 -27.18
CA LYS A 96 -10.96 3.21 -26.14
C LYS A 96 -10.58 1.93 -25.38
N ILE A 97 -11.56 1.05 -25.13
CA ILE A 97 -11.30 -0.23 -24.47
C ILE A 97 -10.53 -1.17 -25.39
N LYS A 98 -10.91 -1.27 -26.68
CA LYS A 98 -10.25 -2.11 -27.66
C LYS A 98 -8.81 -1.66 -27.88
N ASP A 99 -8.58 -0.40 -28.15
CA ASP A 99 -7.24 0.19 -28.29
C ASP A 99 -6.35 -0.16 -27.09
N TRP A 100 -6.90 -0.04 -25.87
CA TRP A 100 -6.15 -0.41 -24.67
C TRP A 100 -5.85 -1.91 -24.58
N LEU A 101 -6.79 -2.78 -24.96
CA LEU A 101 -6.62 -4.23 -24.95
C LEU A 101 -5.58 -4.71 -25.96
N ASP A 102 -5.41 -3.99 -27.07
CA ASP A 102 -4.43 -4.29 -28.09
C ASP A 102 -3.01 -3.91 -27.63
N ASP A 103 -2.87 -2.79 -26.93
CA ASP A 103 -1.58 -2.22 -26.54
C ASP A 103 -1.07 -2.70 -25.17
N ASN A 104 -1.90 -3.31 -24.31
CA ASN A 104 -1.53 -3.56 -22.93
C ASN A 104 -1.91 -4.96 -22.43
N ASP A 105 -0.99 -5.55 -21.67
CA ASP A 105 -1.22 -6.78 -20.92
C ASP A 105 -1.65 -6.52 -19.47
N ASP A 106 -2.09 -7.59 -18.82
CA ASP A 106 -2.39 -7.54 -17.39
C ASP A 106 -1.14 -7.33 -16.55
N LYS A 107 -1.19 -6.43 -15.60
CA LYS A 107 -0.11 -6.22 -14.64
C LYS A 107 0.00 -7.43 -13.69
N PRO A 108 1.21 -7.98 -13.48
CA PRO A 108 1.40 -9.10 -12.57
C PRO A 108 1.09 -8.70 -11.13
N GLY A 109 0.33 -9.51 -10.45
CA GLY A 109 0.04 -9.36 -9.03
C GLY A 109 0.89 -10.28 -8.17
N ARG A 110 1.06 -9.91 -6.89
CA ARG A 110 1.94 -10.61 -5.94
C ARG A 110 1.62 -12.10 -5.75
N MET A 111 0.37 -12.50 -5.97
CA MET A 111 -0.13 -13.88 -5.77
C MET A 111 -0.38 -14.60 -7.11
N GLY A 112 0.19 -14.12 -8.21
CA GLY A 112 -0.06 -14.65 -9.56
C GLY A 112 -1.41 -14.23 -10.16
N THR A 113 -2.26 -13.53 -9.43
CA THR A 113 -3.50 -12.97 -9.97
C THR A 113 -3.24 -11.57 -10.53
N PRO A 114 -3.81 -11.20 -11.69
CA PRO A 114 -3.63 -9.87 -12.27
C PRO A 114 -4.06 -8.75 -11.34
N THR A 115 -3.33 -7.64 -11.32
CA THR A 115 -3.75 -6.41 -10.68
C THR A 115 -4.53 -5.54 -11.65
N LYS A 116 -5.42 -4.71 -11.11
CA LYS A 116 -6.25 -3.82 -11.94
C LYS A 116 -5.43 -2.69 -12.54
N SER A 117 -5.45 -2.58 -13.84
CA SER A 117 -4.95 -1.46 -14.63
C SER A 117 -5.99 -0.35 -14.74
N ASN A 118 -5.62 0.80 -15.30
CA ASN A 118 -6.57 1.88 -15.61
C ASN A 118 -6.38 2.34 -17.05
N ILE A 119 -7.46 2.35 -17.83
CA ILE A 119 -7.41 2.72 -19.25
C ILE A 119 -7.00 4.19 -19.47
N SER A 120 -7.33 5.08 -18.52
CA SER A 120 -7.01 6.51 -18.66
C SER A 120 -5.59 6.84 -18.20
N ASP A 121 -5.00 6.02 -17.33
CA ASP A 121 -3.67 6.20 -16.77
C ASP A 121 -3.12 4.84 -16.33
N ASN A 122 -2.52 4.12 -17.29
CA ASN A 122 -2.06 2.76 -17.05
C ASN A 122 -0.95 2.68 -16.00
N ASP A 123 -0.13 3.72 -15.84
CA ASP A 123 0.94 3.76 -14.84
C ASP A 123 0.43 3.90 -13.42
N SER A 124 -0.78 4.41 -13.23
CA SER A 124 -1.38 4.58 -11.90
C SER A 124 -1.84 3.24 -11.30
N ALA A 125 -2.00 3.21 -9.98
CA ALA A 125 -2.50 2.03 -9.26
C ALA A 125 -3.79 2.31 -8.49
N LYS A 126 -4.59 1.27 -8.29
CA LYS A 126 -5.76 1.30 -7.43
C LYS A 126 -5.32 1.10 -5.98
N MET A 127 -5.45 2.15 -5.16
CA MET A 127 -4.92 2.21 -3.80
C MET A 127 -6.02 2.35 -2.76
N LYS A 128 -5.83 1.69 -1.61
CA LYS A 128 -6.67 1.89 -0.43
C LYS A 128 -6.07 3.00 0.45
N THR A 129 -6.89 3.96 0.81
CA THR A 129 -6.58 5.05 1.76
C THR A 129 -7.54 5.01 2.94
N SER A 130 -7.34 5.88 3.95
CA SER A 130 -8.30 6.09 5.05
C SER A 130 -9.67 6.53 4.55
N ASN A 131 -9.71 7.33 3.47
CA ASN A 131 -10.92 7.93 2.90
C ASN A 131 -11.52 7.09 1.75
N GLY A 132 -11.11 5.83 1.62
CA GLY A 132 -11.63 4.91 0.62
C GLY A 132 -10.61 4.51 -0.44
N ILE A 133 -11.09 4.14 -1.63
CA ILE A 133 -10.24 3.66 -2.72
C ILE A 133 -10.02 4.80 -3.73
N ILE A 134 -8.76 5.03 -4.08
CA ILE A 134 -8.35 5.98 -5.11
C ILE A 134 -7.67 5.26 -6.28
N GLN A 135 -7.64 5.90 -7.44
CA GLN A 135 -6.72 5.61 -8.54
C GLN A 135 -5.65 6.69 -8.52
N GLY A 136 -4.37 6.31 -8.37
CA GLY A 136 -3.34 7.33 -8.18
C GLY A 136 -1.93 6.78 -8.05
N TYR A 137 -1.09 7.58 -7.44
CA TYR A 137 0.33 7.31 -7.23
C TYR A 137 0.69 7.45 -5.75
N ASN A 138 1.76 6.81 -5.36
CA ASN A 138 2.40 6.97 -4.07
C ASN A 138 3.60 7.93 -4.25
N GLY A 139 3.47 9.17 -3.81
CA GLY A 139 4.57 10.11 -3.77
C GLY A 139 5.44 9.80 -2.56
N VAL A 140 6.64 9.26 -2.81
CA VAL A 140 7.59 8.89 -1.75
C VAL A 140 8.68 9.94 -1.68
N ALA A 141 9.12 10.25 -0.46
CA ALA A 141 10.24 11.15 -0.22
C ALA A 141 11.17 10.62 0.87
N MET A 142 12.45 10.85 0.69
CA MET A 142 13.50 10.71 1.69
C MET A 142 13.82 12.11 2.25
N VAL A 143 13.75 12.26 3.55
CA VAL A 143 13.80 13.53 4.26
C VAL A 143 14.93 13.51 5.28
N ASP A 144 15.78 14.53 5.28
CA ASP A 144 16.80 14.75 6.31
C ASP A 144 16.21 15.29 7.61
N GLU A 145 16.71 14.85 8.77
CA GLU A 145 16.18 15.22 10.09
C GLU A 145 16.36 16.70 10.41
N LYS A 146 17.52 17.30 10.07
CA LYS A 146 17.95 18.61 10.61
C LYS A 146 16.96 19.75 10.30
N HIS A 147 16.68 19.98 9.01
CA HIS A 147 15.73 21.01 8.57
C HIS A 147 14.62 20.46 7.69
N GLN A 148 14.44 19.13 7.64
CA GLN A 148 13.43 18.45 6.84
C GLN A 148 13.58 18.75 5.33
N ILE A 149 14.83 18.81 4.85
CA ILE A 149 15.14 18.89 3.43
C ILE A 149 14.80 17.55 2.77
N ILE A 150 14.09 17.58 1.66
CA ILE A 150 13.82 16.41 0.85
C ILE A 150 15.05 16.14 -0.02
N VAL A 151 15.73 15.02 0.27
CA VAL A 151 16.99 14.62 -0.40
C VAL A 151 16.77 13.62 -1.52
N GLY A 152 15.59 13.02 -1.60
CA GLY A 152 15.17 12.12 -2.68
C GLY A 152 13.66 12.06 -2.77
N ALA A 153 13.11 12.06 -3.97
CA ALA A 153 11.66 12.01 -4.18
C ALA A 153 11.30 11.35 -5.49
N GLU A 154 10.33 10.41 -5.45
CA GLU A 154 9.79 9.77 -6.65
C GLU A 154 8.31 9.41 -6.47
N ALA A 155 7.53 9.53 -7.55
CA ALA A 155 6.14 9.09 -7.60
C ALA A 155 6.03 7.68 -8.20
N PHE A 156 5.45 6.75 -7.46
CA PHE A 156 5.33 5.35 -7.84
C PHE A 156 3.86 4.97 -8.12
N GLY A 157 3.62 4.29 -9.22
CA GLY A 157 2.33 3.68 -9.54
C GLY A 157 2.08 2.38 -8.80
N GLU A 158 2.55 2.26 -7.56
CA GLU A 158 2.41 1.08 -6.71
C GLU A 158 1.56 1.38 -5.48
N ALA A 159 0.60 0.48 -5.21
CA ALA A 159 -0.34 0.65 -4.09
C ALA A 159 0.29 0.40 -2.71
N THR A 160 1.45 -0.27 -2.66
CA THR A 160 2.14 -0.66 -1.42
C THR A 160 3.59 -0.20 -1.45
N GLU A 161 4.14 0.10 -0.30
CA GLU A 161 5.51 0.60 -0.13
C GLU A 161 6.55 -0.53 0.00
N TYR A 162 6.11 -1.80 -0.11
CA TYR A 162 6.94 -2.98 0.15
C TYR A 162 8.23 -3.06 -0.67
N ASN A 163 8.22 -2.57 -1.90
CA ASN A 163 9.37 -2.63 -2.81
C ASN A 163 10.03 -1.27 -3.05
N LEU A 164 9.55 -0.20 -2.41
CA LEU A 164 9.98 1.16 -2.74
C LEU A 164 11.23 1.61 -1.95
N LEU A 165 11.63 0.88 -0.91
CA LEU A 165 12.78 1.28 -0.07
C LEU A 165 14.11 1.24 -0.85
N GLY A 166 14.38 0.14 -1.55
CA GLY A 166 15.62 0.02 -2.35
C GLY A 166 15.75 1.10 -3.43
N PRO A 167 14.73 1.31 -4.29
CA PRO A 167 14.72 2.42 -5.24
C PRO A 167 14.97 3.78 -4.59
N MET A 168 14.37 4.08 -3.43
CA MET A 168 14.57 5.36 -2.73
C MET A 168 15.98 5.52 -2.17
N ILE A 169 16.59 4.44 -1.67
CA ILE A 169 18.00 4.45 -1.22
C ILE A 169 18.92 4.72 -2.43
N GLY A 170 18.72 4.00 -3.54
CA GLY A 170 19.48 4.21 -4.77
C GLY A 170 19.38 5.64 -5.28
N LEU A 171 18.14 6.15 -5.44
CA LEU A 171 17.88 7.53 -5.88
C LEU A 171 18.57 8.56 -4.96
N THR A 172 18.54 8.33 -3.65
CA THR A 172 19.20 9.27 -2.70
C THR A 172 20.71 9.24 -2.86
N ARG A 173 21.31 8.07 -3.05
CA ARG A 173 22.75 7.95 -3.37
C ARG A 173 23.12 8.70 -4.65
N ASP A 174 22.33 8.51 -5.71
CA ASP A 174 22.53 9.19 -7.00
C ASP A 174 22.44 10.72 -6.85
N ASN A 175 21.48 11.22 -6.08
CA ASN A 175 21.33 12.64 -5.81
C ASN A 175 22.54 13.21 -5.05
N PHE A 176 23.04 12.52 -4.02
CA PHE A 176 24.24 12.95 -3.30
C PHE A 176 25.51 12.87 -4.18
N SER A 177 25.62 11.85 -5.04
CA SER A 177 26.70 11.74 -6.01
C SER A 177 26.68 12.91 -7.01
N SER A 178 25.51 13.33 -7.46
CA SER A 178 25.33 14.45 -8.39
C SER A 178 25.75 15.81 -7.80
N ILE A 179 25.77 15.96 -6.49
CA ILE A 179 26.27 17.15 -5.79
C ILE A 179 27.69 16.95 -5.24
N ASN A 180 28.51 16.14 -5.92
CA ASN A 180 29.91 15.87 -5.61
C ASN A 180 30.20 15.26 -4.22
N LYS A 181 29.28 14.45 -3.70
CA LYS A 181 29.46 13.68 -2.47
C LYS A 181 29.75 12.22 -2.83
N SER A 182 31.02 11.87 -2.92
CA SER A 182 31.50 10.55 -3.37
C SER A 182 31.33 9.43 -2.34
N LYS A 183 31.14 9.73 -1.06
CA LYS A 183 30.95 8.73 0.00
C LYS A 183 29.47 8.35 0.10
N ASP A 184 29.21 7.06 0.22
CA ASP A 184 27.84 6.58 0.48
C ASP A 184 27.33 7.14 1.80
N ILE A 185 26.32 7.99 1.70
CA ILE A 185 25.71 8.68 2.85
C ILE A 185 25.15 7.71 3.89
N PHE A 186 24.70 6.51 3.47
CA PHE A 186 24.12 5.51 4.37
C PHE A 186 25.17 4.71 5.16
N GLN A 187 26.46 4.89 4.92
CA GLN A 187 27.50 4.30 5.76
C GLN A 187 27.55 4.90 7.18
N THR A 188 27.10 6.14 7.33
CA THR A 188 27.14 6.87 8.61
C THR A 188 25.76 7.31 9.09
N ALA A 189 24.85 7.58 8.18
CA ALA A 189 23.51 8.04 8.50
C ALA A 189 22.58 6.90 8.94
N LYS A 190 21.69 7.21 9.88
CA LYS A 190 20.59 6.33 10.26
C LYS A 190 19.42 6.47 9.28
N LEU A 191 18.72 5.37 9.03
CA LEU A 191 17.53 5.36 8.19
C LEU A 191 16.30 4.95 8.98
N THR A 192 15.24 5.73 8.90
CA THR A 192 13.94 5.40 9.52
C THR A 192 12.86 5.29 8.45
N ALA A 193 11.92 4.33 8.61
CA ALA A 193 10.77 4.18 7.74
C ALA A 193 9.56 3.62 8.50
N ASP A 194 8.37 3.79 7.93
CA ASP A 194 7.17 3.24 8.53
C ASP A 194 7.06 1.70 8.34
N SER A 195 6.02 1.11 8.93
CA SER A 195 5.79 -0.34 8.86
C SER A 195 5.39 -0.84 7.45
N GLY A 196 5.07 0.04 6.52
CA GLY A 196 4.82 -0.28 5.11
C GLY A 196 6.08 -0.79 4.41
N PHE A 197 7.25 -0.33 4.84
CA PHE A 197 8.55 -0.75 4.32
C PHE A 197 9.13 -2.00 5.00
N HIS A 198 8.51 -2.50 6.08
CA HIS A 198 9.00 -3.65 6.83
C HIS A 198 8.69 -4.97 6.11
N THR A 199 9.58 -5.43 5.24
CA THR A 199 9.52 -6.72 4.54
C THR A 199 10.81 -7.51 4.76
N ASN A 200 10.73 -8.85 4.67
CA ASN A 200 11.94 -9.70 4.78
C ASN A 200 12.99 -9.33 3.72
N LYS A 201 12.55 -8.96 2.51
CA LYS A 201 13.44 -8.53 1.42
C LYS A 201 14.19 -7.25 1.79
N ASN A 202 13.47 -6.23 2.27
CA ASN A 202 14.07 -4.96 2.67
C ASN A 202 14.99 -5.14 3.89
N MET A 203 14.57 -5.92 4.90
CA MET A 203 15.42 -6.18 6.08
C MET A 203 16.71 -6.91 5.71
N LYS A 204 16.65 -7.84 4.75
CA LYS A 204 17.85 -8.50 4.24
C LYS A 204 18.75 -7.51 3.49
N MET A 205 18.19 -6.74 2.56
CA MET A 205 18.93 -5.72 1.79
C MET A 205 19.66 -4.74 2.72
N LEU A 206 18.98 -4.20 3.73
CA LEU A 206 19.58 -3.27 4.70
C LEU A 206 20.73 -3.90 5.48
N ALA A 207 20.61 -5.20 5.82
CA ALA A 207 21.67 -5.91 6.51
C ALA A 207 22.87 -6.22 5.59
N ASP A 208 22.61 -6.63 4.35
CA ASP A 208 23.63 -6.92 3.34
C ASP A 208 24.42 -5.64 2.97
N GLU A 209 23.75 -4.49 2.91
CA GLU A 209 24.36 -3.18 2.63
C GLU A 209 24.85 -2.45 3.89
N GLN A 210 24.77 -3.06 5.08
CA GLN A 210 25.20 -2.53 6.37
C GLN A 210 24.59 -1.16 6.73
N ILE A 211 23.36 -0.89 6.28
CA ILE A 211 22.65 0.36 6.58
C ILE A 211 22.07 0.32 8.00
N ASP A 212 22.40 1.32 8.82
CA ASP A 212 21.86 1.48 10.19
C ASP A 212 20.41 1.93 10.18
N ALA A 213 19.48 0.98 9.88
CA ALA A 213 18.07 1.27 9.74
C ALA A 213 17.24 0.93 11.00
N TYR A 214 16.14 1.67 11.16
CA TYR A 214 15.14 1.50 12.22
C TYR A 214 13.73 1.52 11.61
N ILE A 215 13.20 0.34 11.29
CA ILE A 215 11.91 0.15 10.62
C ILE A 215 11.00 -0.72 11.47
N ALA A 216 9.94 -0.13 12.03
CA ALA A 216 9.01 -0.84 12.88
C ALA A 216 8.15 -1.85 12.09
N ASP A 217 7.88 -3.00 12.69
CA ASP A 217 6.87 -3.91 12.19
C ASP A 217 5.44 -3.42 12.53
N ARG A 218 4.43 -3.94 11.84
CA ARG A 218 3.02 -3.55 12.04
C ARG A 218 2.47 -3.79 13.46
N HIS A 219 3.21 -4.52 14.31
CA HIS A 219 2.81 -4.83 15.68
C HIS A 219 3.60 -4.03 16.73
N PHE A 220 4.52 -3.15 16.30
CA PHE A 220 5.33 -2.32 17.18
C PHE A 220 4.50 -1.61 18.25
N ARG A 221 3.44 -0.86 17.84
CA ARG A 221 2.58 -0.13 18.77
C ARG A 221 1.87 -0.99 19.82
N LYS A 222 1.77 -2.31 19.60
CA LYS A 222 1.17 -3.24 20.59
C LYS A 222 2.18 -3.69 21.66
N ARG A 223 3.45 -3.46 21.43
CA ARG A 223 4.54 -3.81 22.34
C ARG A 223 5.13 -2.61 23.08
N ASP A 224 4.75 -1.41 22.65
CA ASP A 224 5.23 -0.17 23.24
C ASP A 224 4.14 0.45 24.12
N HIS A 225 4.37 0.49 25.41
CA HIS A 225 3.45 0.99 26.44
C HIS A 225 2.97 2.44 26.18
N ARG A 226 3.76 3.26 25.46
CA ARG A 226 3.35 4.61 25.05
C ARG A 226 2.06 4.61 24.22
N PHE A 227 1.70 3.48 23.61
CA PHE A 227 0.51 3.32 22.76
C PHE A 227 -0.61 2.49 23.40
N ASP A 228 -0.53 2.13 24.70
CA ASP A 228 -1.55 1.31 25.35
C ASP A 228 -2.94 1.95 25.27
N ASN A 229 -3.01 3.26 25.36
CA ASN A 229 -4.25 4.03 25.29
C ASN A 229 -4.59 4.53 23.85
N ALA A 230 -3.74 4.32 22.86
CA ALA A 230 -3.94 4.85 21.50
C ALA A 230 -5.22 4.34 20.80
N GLY A 231 -5.77 3.23 21.27
CA GLY A 231 -7.01 2.64 20.77
C GLY A 231 -8.24 2.88 21.65
N ARG A 232 -8.11 3.59 22.78
CA ARG A 232 -9.17 3.73 23.79
C ARG A 232 -10.48 4.28 23.22
N TYR A 233 -10.41 5.21 22.29
CA TYR A 233 -11.57 5.86 21.67
C TYR A 233 -11.84 5.39 20.25
N LYS A 234 -11.05 4.45 19.71
CA LYS A 234 -11.23 3.92 18.36
C LYS A 234 -11.94 2.57 18.42
N GLU A 235 -13.19 2.53 18.02
CA GLU A 235 -13.90 1.28 17.82
C GLU A 235 -13.17 0.42 16.77
N LYS A 236 -12.83 -0.83 17.11
CA LYS A 236 -12.15 -1.75 16.18
C LYS A 236 -13.04 -1.98 14.97
N THR A 237 -12.47 -1.92 13.77
CA THR A 237 -13.20 -2.11 12.50
C THR A 237 -14.00 -3.42 12.48
N THR A 238 -13.49 -4.47 13.16
CA THR A 238 -14.19 -5.75 13.33
C THR A 238 -15.40 -5.65 14.24
N GLU A 239 -15.40 -4.81 15.26
CA GLU A 239 -16.52 -4.58 16.16
C GLU A 239 -17.58 -3.69 15.49
N LYS A 240 -17.15 -2.65 14.79
CA LYS A 240 -17.99 -1.81 13.95
C LYS A 240 -18.73 -2.62 12.88
N ARG A 241 -18.03 -3.53 12.19
CA ARG A 241 -18.61 -4.42 11.20
C ARG A 241 -19.60 -5.41 11.81
N ARG A 242 -19.32 -5.94 13.02
CA ARG A 242 -20.25 -6.83 13.74
C ARG A 242 -21.53 -6.14 14.19
N LYS A 243 -21.43 -4.89 14.66
CA LYS A 243 -22.60 -4.08 14.99
C LYS A 243 -23.48 -3.82 13.78
N LEU A 244 -22.85 -3.57 12.60
CA LEU A 244 -23.56 -3.34 11.33
C LEU A 244 -24.18 -4.63 10.74
N ASP A 245 -23.44 -5.75 10.80
CA ASP A 245 -23.81 -7.00 10.12
C ASP A 245 -24.57 -7.97 11.04
N GLY A 246 -24.71 -7.67 12.33
CA GLY A 246 -25.27 -8.57 13.36
C GLY A 246 -24.44 -9.86 13.53
N SER A 247 -23.21 -9.92 12.95
CA SER A 247 -22.41 -11.12 12.90
C SER A 247 -21.80 -11.46 14.27
N ARG A 248 -22.01 -12.71 14.71
CA ARG A 248 -21.48 -13.23 15.98
C ARG A 248 -19.94 -13.41 15.90
N LYS A 249 -19.28 -13.22 17.04
CA LYS A 249 -17.83 -13.46 17.19
C LYS A 249 -17.52 -14.94 16.95
N GLN A 250 -16.71 -15.22 15.94
CA GLN A 250 -16.30 -16.58 15.64
C GLN A 250 -15.14 -17.05 16.54
N PHE A 251 -15.13 -18.33 16.87
CA PHE A 251 -14.00 -18.93 17.59
C PHE A 251 -12.68 -18.79 16.84
N LEU A 252 -11.67 -18.35 17.54
CA LEU A 252 -10.29 -18.20 17.09
C LEU A 252 -9.46 -19.43 17.50
N PRO A 253 -8.27 -19.66 16.93
CA PRO A 253 -7.41 -20.77 17.35
C PRO A 253 -7.12 -20.84 18.84
N ARG A 254 -7.07 -19.70 19.54
CA ARG A 254 -6.88 -19.64 21.00
C ARG A 254 -8.05 -20.16 21.83
N ASP A 255 -9.22 -20.31 21.22
CA ASP A 255 -10.41 -20.85 21.88
C ASP A 255 -10.46 -22.41 21.81
N PHE A 256 -9.42 -23.00 21.20
CA PHE A 256 -9.22 -24.46 21.09
C PHE A 256 -8.07 -24.87 22.00
N THR A 257 -8.24 -26.01 22.69
CA THR A 257 -7.18 -26.59 23.54
C THR A 257 -6.36 -27.55 22.69
N PHE A 258 -5.08 -27.25 22.50
CA PHE A 258 -4.16 -28.11 21.75
C PHE A 258 -3.41 -29.05 22.68
N ASP A 259 -3.29 -30.32 22.27
CA ASP A 259 -2.44 -31.28 22.91
C ASP A 259 -0.97 -30.85 22.87
N PRO A 260 -0.18 -30.98 23.95
CA PRO A 260 1.23 -30.58 23.97
C PRO A 260 2.05 -31.21 22.83
N ASP A 261 1.83 -32.49 22.54
CA ASP A 261 2.47 -33.20 21.42
C ASP A 261 1.83 -32.95 20.08
N LEU A 262 0.80 -32.06 20.03
CA LEU A 262 0.04 -31.72 18.83
C LEU A 262 -0.57 -32.94 18.11
N LYS A 263 -0.90 -34.01 18.82
CA LYS A 263 -1.56 -35.20 18.24
C LYS A 263 -3.04 -34.96 17.95
N PHE A 264 -3.68 -34.12 18.76
CA PHE A 264 -5.09 -33.73 18.60
C PHE A 264 -5.32 -32.33 19.17
N CYS A 265 -6.52 -31.78 18.95
CA CYS A 265 -6.99 -30.65 19.72
C CYS A 265 -8.47 -30.84 20.12
N ILE A 266 -8.90 -30.12 21.13
CA ILE A 266 -10.28 -30.10 21.62
C ILE A 266 -10.94 -28.78 21.19
N CYS A 267 -12.10 -28.89 20.58
CA CYS A 267 -12.87 -27.71 20.15
C CYS A 267 -13.67 -27.11 21.32
N PRO A 268 -14.18 -25.86 21.22
CA PRO A 268 -14.99 -25.24 22.27
C PRO A 268 -16.26 -26.00 22.67
N ALA A 269 -16.73 -26.96 21.86
CA ALA A 269 -17.81 -27.88 22.20
C ALA A 269 -17.30 -29.19 22.87
N GLY A 270 -16.05 -29.25 23.34
CA GLY A 270 -15.48 -30.40 24.01
C GLY A 270 -15.20 -31.59 23.10
N LYS A 271 -15.25 -31.49 21.78
CA LYS A 271 -15.04 -32.61 20.87
C LYS A 271 -13.62 -32.64 20.33
N ARG A 272 -13.05 -33.83 20.26
CA ARG A 272 -11.70 -34.09 19.76
C ARG A 272 -11.63 -33.90 18.25
N MET A 273 -10.60 -33.16 17.80
CA MET A 273 -10.24 -32.92 16.40
C MET A 273 -8.90 -33.61 16.13
N TYR A 274 -8.72 -34.15 14.93
CA TYR A 274 -7.55 -34.93 14.55
C TYR A 274 -6.59 -34.10 13.70
N ARG A 275 -5.29 -34.39 13.90
CA ARG A 275 -4.24 -33.77 13.09
C ARG A 275 -4.27 -34.35 11.67
N THR A 276 -4.29 -33.45 10.68
CA THR A 276 -4.23 -33.82 9.25
C THR A 276 -2.83 -33.63 8.65
N GLY A 277 -1.88 -33.14 9.46
CA GLY A 277 -0.51 -32.90 9.03
C GLY A 277 -0.04 -31.49 9.33
N PHE A 278 0.96 -31.05 8.61
CA PHE A 278 1.52 -29.70 8.71
C PHE A 278 1.20 -28.90 7.46
N ARG A 279 0.98 -27.61 7.64
CA ARG A 279 0.78 -26.65 6.54
C ARG A 279 1.74 -25.48 6.69
N ILE A 280 2.29 -25.02 5.59
CA ILE A 280 3.05 -23.77 5.58
C ILE A 280 2.07 -22.64 5.26
N LEU A 281 1.85 -21.76 6.24
CA LEU A 281 1.01 -20.58 6.09
C LEU A 281 1.84 -19.35 6.40
N ARG A 282 2.00 -18.48 5.40
CA ARG A 282 2.80 -17.24 5.51
C ARG A 282 4.24 -17.50 5.97
N GLY A 283 4.88 -18.54 5.45
CA GLY A 283 6.25 -18.93 5.79
C GLY A 283 6.43 -19.65 7.13
N ALA A 284 5.35 -19.83 7.91
CA ALA A 284 5.42 -20.55 9.19
C ALA A 284 4.79 -21.94 9.07
N LYS A 285 5.49 -22.97 9.58
CA LYS A 285 4.97 -24.33 9.70
C LYS A 285 3.92 -24.38 10.82
N ARG A 286 2.76 -24.96 10.53
CA ARG A 286 1.63 -25.06 11.46
C ARG A 286 1.04 -26.45 11.46
N ALA A 287 0.69 -26.98 12.63
CA ALA A 287 -0.10 -28.18 12.74
C ALA A 287 -1.56 -27.89 12.35
N ALA A 288 -2.13 -28.70 11.49
CA ALA A 288 -3.52 -28.56 11.03
C ALA A 288 -4.41 -29.65 11.64
N PHE A 289 -5.57 -29.24 12.13
CA PHE A 289 -6.54 -30.13 12.77
C PHE A 289 -7.90 -29.98 12.11
N ILE A 290 -8.66 -31.09 12.04
CA ILE A 290 -9.96 -31.17 11.40
C ILE A 290 -10.98 -31.81 12.33
N GLY A 291 -12.17 -31.26 12.40
CA GLY A 291 -13.30 -31.83 13.12
C GLY A 291 -13.98 -32.94 12.33
N GLN A 292 -14.78 -33.77 12.99
CA GLN A 292 -15.55 -34.82 12.35
C GLN A 292 -16.94 -34.36 12.00
N LYS A 293 -17.46 -34.79 10.84
CA LYS A 293 -18.82 -34.46 10.37
C LYS A 293 -19.89 -34.80 11.40
N ARG A 294 -19.78 -36.00 12.03
CA ARG A 294 -20.73 -36.50 13.06
C ARG A 294 -20.88 -35.54 14.25
N TYR A 295 -19.81 -34.80 14.61
CA TYR A 295 -19.85 -33.85 15.72
C TYR A 295 -20.11 -32.41 15.26
N CYS A 296 -19.62 -32.02 14.07
CA CYS A 296 -19.73 -30.66 13.58
C CYS A 296 -21.09 -30.32 12.97
N ARG A 297 -21.78 -31.32 12.36
CA ARG A 297 -23.11 -31.11 11.76
C ARG A 297 -24.18 -30.77 12.81
N PRO A 298 -24.38 -31.56 13.90
CA PRO A 298 -25.38 -31.27 14.92
C PRO A 298 -24.92 -30.28 15.99
N CYS A 299 -23.75 -29.64 15.86
CA CYS A 299 -23.15 -28.83 16.91
C CYS A 299 -23.96 -27.54 17.16
N LYS A 300 -24.41 -27.31 18.40
CA LYS A 300 -25.12 -26.09 18.81
C LYS A 300 -24.30 -24.82 18.63
N LEU A 301 -22.95 -24.91 18.66
CA LEU A 301 -22.03 -23.80 18.47
C LEU A 301 -21.63 -23.59 17.00
N ARG A 302 -22.29 -24.27 16.06
CA ARG A 302 -21.94 -24.27 14.65
C ARG A 302 -21.87 -22.87 14.03
N THR A 303 -22.84 -22.01 14.33
CA THR A 303 -22.94 -20.63 13.84
C THR A 303 -21.83 -19.72 14.35
N GLN A 304 -21.24 -20.03 15.54
CA GLN A 304 -20.09 -19.33 16.09
C GLN A 304 -18.76 -19.97 15.65
N CYS A 305 -18.81 -21.23 15.23
CA CYS A 305 -17.63 -22.00 14.85
C CYS A 305 -17.27 -21.84 13.38
N LEU A 306 -18.25 -21.80 12.49
CA LEU A 306 -18.06 -21.76 11.03
C LEU A 306 -18.49 -20.41 10.44
N ARG A 307 -17.67 -19.89 9.54
CA ARG A 307 -17.97 -18.63 8.83
C ARG A 307 -19.19 -18.77 7.89
N TYR A 308 -19.33 -19.95 7.29
CA TYR A 308 -20.44 -20.30 6.38
C TYR A 308 -21.06 -21.62 6.85
N PRO A 309 -21.91 -21.63 7.91
CA PRO A 309 -22.43 -22.85 8.50
C PRO A 309 -23.19 -23.72 7.50
N ASN A 310 -23.89 -23.13 6.54
CA ASN A 310 -24.66 -23.85 5.53
C ASN A 310 -23.82 -24.43 4.39
N LYS A 311 -22.60 -23.91 4.18
CA LYS A 311 -21.69 -24.35 3.09
C LYS A 311 -20.53 -25.22 3.58
N THR A 312 -20.09 -25.03 4.83
CA THR A 312 -18.92 -25.68 5.39
C THR A 312 -19.34 -26.76 6.38
N GLU A 313 -19.04 -28.01 6.12
CA GLU A 313 -19.48 -29.14 6.97
C GLU A 313 -18.73 -29.23 8.30
N ILE A 314 -17.43 -28.98 8.30
CA ILE A 314 -16.52 -29.23 9.42
C ILE A 314 -15.60 -28.06 9.70
N ARG A 315 -15.18 -27.92 10.95
CA ARG A 315 -14.18 -26.91 11.35
C ARG A 315 -12.76 -27.42 11.06
N GLN A 316 -11.94 -26.53 10.50
CA GLN A 316 -10.49 -26.67 10.44
C GLN A 316 -9.84 -25.57 11.28
N VAL A 317 -8.78 -25.94 12.01
CA VAL A 317 -8.00 -24.99 12.81
C VAL A 317 -6.52 -25.31 12.68
N THR A 318 -5.67 -24.30 12.75
CA THR A 318 -4.21 -24.49 12.71
C THR A 318 -3.59 -23.89 13.96
N CYS A 319 -2.66 -24.65 14.58
CA CYS A 319 -1.80 -24.18 15.65
C CYS A 319 -0.44 -23.77 15.06
N ALA A 320 0.05 -22.61 15.44
CA ALA A 320 1.44 -22.27 15.16
C ALA A 320 2.30 -23.23 16.00
N LEU A 321 3.25 -23.90 15.35
CA LEU A 321 4.29 -24.59 16.09
C LEU A 321 5.10 -23.49 16.77
N GLY A 322 4.95 -23.36 18.06
CA GLY A 322 5.83 -22.55 18.91
C GLY A 322 7.21 -23.20 19.04
N VAL A 323 7.77 -23.63 17.93
CA VAL A 323 9.17 -23.96 17.87
C VAL A 323 9.90 -22.65 17.68
N ALA A 324 10.25 -21.99 18.78
CA ALA A 324 11.60 -21.52 18.88
C ALA A 324 12.47 -22.72 18.53
N ILE A 325 12.90 -22.83 17.28
CA ILE A 325 14.02 -23.68 16.93
C ILE A 325 15.19 -22.99 17.64
N GLU A 326 15.57 -23.51 18.80
CA GLU A 326 16.57 -22.95 19.70
C GLU A 326 17.97 -22.81 19.08
N ASN A 327 18.12 -22.93 17.77
CA ASN A 327 19.37 -22.75 17.04
C ASN A 327 19.19 -22.19 15.62
N THR A 328 18.04 -21.61 15.24
CA THR A 328 17.96 -20.88 13.98
C THR A 328 18.38 -19.42 14.24
N PRO A 329 19.39 -18.89 13.55
CA PRO A 329 19.75 -17.48 13.68
C PRO A 329 18.51 -16.62 13.43
N ALA A 330 18.26 -15.65 14.30
CA ALA A 330 17.11 -14.75 14.21
C ALA A 330 17.01 -14.17 12.80
N SER A 331 15.83 -14.26 12.19
CA SER A 331 15.61 -13.70 10.85
C SER A 331 15.94 -12.20 10.85
N PHE A 332 16.30 -11.64 9.69
CA PHE A 332 16.57 -10.18 9.58
C PHE A 332 15.40 -9.32 10.09
N ALA A 333 14.16 -9.76 9.86
CA ALA A 333 12.97 -9.11 10.39
C ALA A 333 12.92 -9.16 11.93
N GLU A 334 13.35 -10.26 12.54
CA GLU A 334 13.38 -10.43 13.98
C GLU A 334 14.52 -9.62 14.63
N LYS A 335 15.68 -9.57 14.00
CA LYS A 335 16.78 -8.69 14.39
C LYS A 335 16.33 -7.22 14.38
N MET A 336 15.66 -6.78 13.31
CA MET A 336 15.10 -5.42 13.20
C MET A 336 14.05 -5.15 14.27
N LYS A 337 13.15 -6.11 14.54
CA LYS A 337 12.16 -5.99 15.62
C LYS A 337 12.83 -5.80 16.98
N ASN A 338 13.82 -6.61 17.32
CA ASN A 338 14.56 -6.50 18.59
C ASN A 338 15.32 -5.16 18.70
N LYS A 339 15.90 -4.70 17.58
CA LYS A 339 16.56 -3.40 17.48
C LYS A 339 15.59 -2.24 17.76
N ILE A 340 14.40 -2.26 17.15
CA ILE A 340 13.37 -1.25 17.36
C ILE A 340 12.79 -1.29 18.78
N ASP A 341 12.63 -2.47 19.37
CA ASP A 341 12.05 -2.61 20.70
C ASP A 341 13.02 -2.19 21.82
N SER A 342 14.32 -2.00 21.53
CA SER A 342 15.30 -1.46 22.46
C SER A 342 15.00 0.01 22.84
N VAL A 343 15.55 0.48 23.97
CA VAL A 343 15.40 1.88 24.42
C VAL A 343 15.90 2.86 23.37
N VAL A 344 17.09 2.61 22.82
CA VAL A 344 17.71 3.42 21.76
C VAL A 344 16.89 3.37 20.47
N GLY A 345 16.46 2.16 20.06
CA GLY A 345 15.64 1.99 18.87
C GLY A 345 14.32 2.74 18.94
N LYS A 346 13.64 2.70 20.07
CA LYS A 346 12.41 3.47 20.32
C LYS A 346 12.62 4.97 20.25
N ALA A 347 13.74 5.48 20.79
CA ALA A 347 14.08 6.91 20.77
C ALA A 347 14.37 7.38 19.32
N ILE A 348 15.19 6.65 18.56
CA ILE A 348 15.49 6.97 17.16
C ILE A 348 14.23 6.89 16.29
N TYR A 349 13.45 5.81 16.43
CA TYR A 349 12.24 5.65 15.63
C TYR A 349 11.17 6.72 15.93
N ALA A 350 11.12 7.25 17.15
CA ALA A 350 10.18 8.30 17.53
C ALA A 350 10.41 9.60 16.72
N LYS A 351 11.65 9.89 16.37
CA LYS A 351 12.03 11.07 15.55
C LYS A 351 11.47 11.02 14.13
N ARG A 352 11.17 9.81 13.60
CA ARG A 352 10.61 9.64 12.25
C ARG A 352 9.40 10.51 11.96
N ILE A 353 8.47 10.58 12.91
CA ILE A 353 7.22 11.35 12.75
C ILE A 353 7.54 12.84 12.57
N ALA A 354 8.42 13.39 13.42
CA ALA A 354 8.82 14.78 13.34
C ALA A 354 9.64 15.11 12.09
N THR A 355 10.31 14.11 11.51
CA THR A 355 11.12 14.28 10.29
C THR A 355 10.28 14.18 9.03
N ALA A 356 9.50 13.10 8.88
CA ALA A 356 8.81 12.78 7.63
C ALA A 356 7.44 13.47 7.49
N GLU A 357 6.62 13.55 8.55
CA GLU A 357 5.26 14.06 8.41
C GLU A 357 5.16 15.56 8.04
N PRO A 358 6.01 16.49 8.56
CA PRO A 358 5.87 17.91 8.25
C PRO A 358 6.06 18.26 6.75
N PRO A 359 7.03 17.71 5.99
CA PRO A 359 7.14 17.94 4.55
C PRO A 359 5.87 17.52 3.79
N PHE A 360 5.31 16.36 4.10
CA PHE A 360 4.06 15.91 3.47
C PHE A 360 2.87 16.78 3.84
N ALA A 361 2.78 17.21 5.10
CA ALA A 361 1.73 18.14 5.54
C ALA A 361 1.88 19.50 4.81
N HIS A 362 3.10 20.02 4.66
CA HIS A 362 3.38 21.25 3.93
C HIS A 362 2.98 21.13 2.45
N ILE A 363 3.41 20.07 1.75
CA ILE A 363 3.07 19.84 0.35
C ILE A 363 1.56 19.71 0.16
N ARG A 364 0.88 18.94 1.00
CA ARG A 364 -0.56 18.67 0.83
C ARG A 364 -1.44 19.81 1.31
N SER A 365 -1.19 20.36 2.49
CA SER A 365 -2.09 21.31 3.13
C SER A 365 -1.78 22.76 2.78
N VAL A 366 -0.49 23.14 2.75
CA VAL A 366 -0.06 24.51 2.45
C VAL A 366 0.05 24.75 0.95
N MET A 367 0.72 23.81 0.23
CA MET A 367 0.91 23.95 -1.22
C MET A 367 -0.23 23.34 -2.04
N ARG A 368 -1.25 22.75 -1.38
CA ARG A 368 -2.50 22.28 -1.99
C ARG A 368 -2.32 21.16 -3.02
N LEU A 369 -1.33 20.28 -2.87
CA LEU A 369 -1.22 19.08 -3.69
C LEU A 369 -2.15 17.97 -3.15
N ASP A 370 -3.44 18.10 -3.39
CA ASP A 370 -4.42 17.08 -3.01
C ASP A 370 -4.57 15.98 -4.06
N ARG A 371 -4.19 16.28 -5.31
CA ARG A 371 -4.34 15.42 -6.47
C ARG A 371 -3.31 15.77 -7.53
N PHE A 372 -2.78 14.76 -8.22
CA PHE A 372 -1.98 14.97 -9.42
C PHE A 372 -2.86 15.42 -10.59
N SER A 373 -2.43 16.48 -11.28
CA SER A 373 -3.13 17.04 -12.45
C SER A 373 -2.82 16.27 -13.73
N PHE A 374 -1.67 15.59 -13.76
CA PHE A 374 -1.18 14.86 -14.91
C PHE A 374 -1.52 13.37 -14.87
N ARG A 375 -1.28 12.67 -15.98
CA ARG A 375 -1.35 11.24 -16.20
C ARG A 375 -0.02 10.72 -16.72
N GLY A 376 0.27 9.44 -16.44
CA GLY A 376 1.52 8.79 -16.78
C GLY A 376 2.62 9.08 -15.75
N LYS A 377 3.37 8.04 -15.39
CA LYS A 377 4.39 8.08 -14.33
C LYS A 377 5.35 9.27 -14.50
N LYS A 378 5.83 9.51 -15.72
CA LYS A 378 6.82 10.53 -16.02
C LYS A 378 6.36 11.93 -15.66
N LYS A 379 5.17 12.33 -16.15
CA LYS A 379 4.59 13.67 -15.89
C LYS A 379 4.19 13.85 -14.42
N VAL A 380 3.68 12.78 -13.81
CA VAL A 380 3.31 12.79 -12.40
C VAL A 380 4.56 12.91 -11.52
N ASN A 381 5.65 12.22 -11.86
CA ASN A 381 6.91 12.33 -11.15
C ASN A 381 7.49 13.76 -11.24
N ASN A 382 7.43 14.38 -12.40
CA ASN A 382 7.84 15.78 -12.58
C ASN A 382 7.03 16.73 -11.69
N GLN A 383 5.72 16.54 -11.63
CA GLN A 383 4.87 17.32 -10.74
C GLN A 383 5.26 17.12 -9.28
N TRP A 384 5.51 15.86 -8.85
CA TRP A 384 5.95 15.55 -7.50
C TRP A 384 7.27 16.21 -7.15
N LEU A 385 8.29 16.10 -8.03
CA LEU A 385 9.59 16.72 -7.86
C LEU A 385 9.49 18.24 -7.75
N LEU A 386 8.68 18.91 -8.59
CA LEU A 386 8.49 20.36 -8.49
C LEU A 386 7.94 20.80 -7.12
N PHE A 387 7.00 20.06 -6.55
CA PHE A 387 6.51 20.34 -5.20
C PHE A 387 7.59 20.12 -4.13
N CYS A 388 8.43 19.10 -4.29
CA CYS A 388 9.56 18.85 -3.41
C CYS A 388 10.62 19.95 -3.53
N ILE A 389 10.93 20.43 -4.75
CA ILE A 389 11.84 21.55 -5.00
C ILE A 389 11.32 22.82 -4.30
N VAL A 390 10.05 23.16 -4.49
CA VAL A 390 9.45 24.34 -3.84
C VAL A 390 9.47 24.19 -2.31
N HIS A 391 9.27 23.00 -1.78
CA HIS A 391 9.43 22.76 -0.34
C HIS A 391 10.84 23.07 0.13
N ASN A 392 11.86 22.58 -0.56
CA ASN A 392 13.27 22.82 -0.23
C ASN A 392 13.61 24.31 -0.36
N LEU A 393 13.19 24.99 -1.43
CA LEU A 393 13.39 26.44 -1.62
C LEU A 393 12.79 27.26 -0.46
N LYS A 394 11.61 26.87 0.04
CA LYS A 394 11.04 27.53 1.23
C LYS A 394 11.86 27.32 2.48
N LYS A 395 12.53 26.16 2.60
CA LYS A 395 13.50 25.92 3.70
C LYS A 395 14.75 26.74 3.53
N VAL A 396 15.29 26.86 2.32
CA VAL A 396 16.41 27.77 1.99
C VAL A 396 16.05 29.21 2.37
N HIS A 397 14.87 29.69 1.97
CA HIS A 397 14.43 31.04 2.32
C HIS A 397 14.31 31.25 3.84
N ARG A 398 13.79 30.26 4.58
CA ARG A 398 13.56 30.39 6.02
C ARG A 398 14.85 30.34 6.83
N TYR A 399 15.73 29.40 6.51
CA TYR A 399 16.91 29.11 7.33
C TYR A 399 18.22 29.64 6.73
N GLY A 400 18.22 29.94 5.42
CA GLY A 400 19.44 30.41 4.73
C GLY A 400 19.86 31.82 5.10
N LEU A 401 18.93 32.60 5.64
CA LEU A 401 19.29 33.95 6.18
C LEU A 401 20.01 33.85 7.55
N GLU A 402 19.62 32.84 8.36
CA GLU A 402 20.25 32.58 9.66
C GLU A 402 21.69 32.04 9.52
N ALA A 403 21.99 31.33 8.41
CA ALA A 403 23.34 30.80 8.14
C ALA A 403 24.32 31.85 7.62
N ARG A 404 23.89 33.08 7.29
CA ARG A 404 24.73 34.19 6.81
C ARG A 404 24.98 35.24 7.86
N ALA A 405 24.33 35.14 9.03
CA ALA A 405 24.55 35.99 10.18
C ALA A 405 25.50 35.31 11.18
#